data_e23b760bf6e8f60ae1462e3c4f5bcd5f
#
_entry.id   e23b760bf6e8f60ae1462e3c4f5bcd5f
#
_cell.length_a   1.000
_cell.length_b   1.000
_cell.length_c   1.000
_cell.angle_alpha   90.00
_cell.angle_beta   90.00
_cell.angle_gamma   90.00
#
_symmetry.space_group_name_H-M   'P 1'
#
loop_
_entity.id
_entity.type
_entity.pdbx_description
1 polymer ?
#
loop_
_entity_poly.entity_id
_entity_poly.type
_entity_poly.pdbx_seq_one_letter_code
_entity_poly.pdbx_strand_id
1 'polypeptide(L)'
;MSKASEQRALVVEYMKSRKKKNSYTQGSKRSYFFGYPDNKPGNTTQAGYSDCSAAVRACIKAVTGIDIGSNTNAQVNNRNKKGRVVDTTDGYYPDESKLLPGDCLYFKGNTSHSLDVGHVEMYTGKNECYGHGSGTGPTKKDLKAYCKNRGNSKKRYFMAIRWIPDTDSPDESPEELRYGSEGEDVKILQQSLITLGYNCGSYGADGDFGQATQNAVIAFQEANNLPASGTVDAATQAKIAELLDTQSDSDAETELVVPVPNAVAIAKGSWNVRTGPGVEFASAGVVRGGDLLEKVENIDWIPVMFNGELRYISPRAVKN
;
A
#
# COMPACT_ATOMS: atom_id res chain seq x y z
N MET A 1 3.69 -8.50 33.04
CA MET A 1 3.88 -7.78 31.73
C MET A 1 2.50 -7.30 31.31
N SER A 2 2.40 -6.20 30.58
CA SER A 2 1.12 -5.78 30.02
C SER A 2 0.72 -6.71 28.88
N LYS A 3 -0.59 -6.81 28.57
CA LYS A 3 -1.11 -7.59 27.44
C LYS A 3 -0.43 -7.20 26.13
N ALA A 4 -0.22 -5.91 25.90
CA ALA A 4 0.48 -5.40 24.71
C ALA A 4 1.94 -5.90 24.66
N SER A 5 2.66 -5.92 25.78
CA SER A 5 4.02 -6.46 25.86
C SER A 5 4.09 -7.95 25.55
N GLU A 6 3.14 -8.73 26.06
CA GLU A 6 3.02 -10.17 25.76
C GLU A 6 2.70 -10.42 24.29
N GLN A 7 1.78 -9.65 23.72
CA GLN A 7 1.47 -9.72 22.29
C GLN A 7 2.69 -9.40 21.41
N ARG A 8 3.49 -8.38 21.74
CA ARG A 8 4.73 -8.05 21.02
C ARG A 8 5.73 -9.19 21.07
N ALA A 9 5.94 -9.78 22.26
CA ALA A 9 6.85 -10.91 22.41
C ALA A 9 6.41 -12.10 21.55
N LEU A 10 5.11 -12.41 21.55
CA LEU A 10 4.55 -13.54 20.79
C LEU A 10 4.60 -13.31 19.26
N VAL A 11 4.33 -12.11 18.79
CA VAL A 11 4.45 -11.77 17.36
C VAL A 11 5.89 -11.97 16.87
N VAL A 12 6.87 -11.51 17.64
CA VAL A 12 8.30 -11.71 17.34
C VAL A 12 8.69 -13.19 17.40
N GLU A 13 8.19 -13.92 18.39
CA GLU A 13 8.41 -15.37 18.50
C GLU A 13 7.89 -16.11 17.27
N TYR A 14 6.65 -15.82 16.83
CA TYR A 14 6.07 -16.43 15.64
C TYR A 14 6.89 -16.15 14.39
N MET A 15 7.37 -14.92 14.19
CA MET A 15 8.24 -14.59 13.07
C MET A 15 9.55 -15.39 13.12
N LYS A 16 10.21 -15.44 14.29
CA LYS A 16 11.49 -16.14 14.49
C LYS A 16 11.34 -17.66 14.38
N SER A 17 10.20 -18.23 14.81
CA SER A 17 9.92 -19.68 14.74
C SER A 17 9.95 -20.23 13.31
N ARG A 18 9.66 -19.39 12.34
CA ARG A 18 9.64 -19.74 10.91
C ARG A 18 10.95 -19.42 10.17
N LYS A 19 12.02 -19.03 10.87
CA LYS A 19 13.31 -18.70 10.29
C LYS A 19 13.79 -19.79 9.33
N LYS A 20 13.98 -19.43 8.05
CA LYS A 20 14.41 -20.30 6.94
C LYS A 20 13.52 -21.54 6.69
N LYS A 21 12.28 -21.52 7.13
CA LYS A 21 11.36 -22.67 6.99
C LYS A 21 10.28 -22.46 5.91
N ASN A 22 10.11 -21.25 5.44
CA ASN A 22 9.10 -20.93 4.44
C ASN A 22 9.74 -20.74 3.05
N SER A 23 9.09 -21.27 2.03
CA SER A 23 9.41 -20.95 0.63
C SER A 23 8.80 -19.61 0.25
N TYR A 24 9.55 -18.78 -0.49
CA TYR A 24 9.03 -17.53 -1.00
C TYR A 24 8.01 -17.77 -2.11
N THR A 25 6.85 -17.13 -2.01
CA THR A 25 5.85 -17.12 -3.08
C THR A 25 4.94 -15.89 -2.96
N GLN A 26 4.52 -15.35 -4.09
CA GLN A 26 3.47 -14.33 -4.22
C GLN A 26 2.14 -14.92 -4.69
N GLY A 27 2.10 -16.22 -4.97
CA GLY A 27 0.90 -16.94 -5.38
C GLY A 27 -0.04 -17.26 -4.19
N SER A 28 -1.13 -18.00 -4.47
CA SER A 28 -2.19 -18.34 -3.50
C SER A 28 -1.70 -18.99 -2.21
N LYS A 29 -0.60 -19.74 -2.24
CA LYS A 29 -0.02 -20.40 -1.04
C LYS A 29 0.65 -19.42 -0.06
N ARG A 30 0.86 -18.15 -0.41
CA ARG A 30 1.57 -17.18 0.43
C ARG A 30 0.95 -16.98 1.83
N SER A 31 -0.33 -17.28 2.00
CA SER A 31 -1.06 -17.17 3.25
C SER A 31 -0.75 -18.29 4.26
N TYR A 32 -0.07 -19.37 3.85
CA TYR A 32 0.26 -20.50 4.72
C TYR A 32 1.59 -20.30 5.45
N PHE A 33 1.72 -19.17 6.13
CA PHE A 33 2.95 -18.82 6.85
C PHE A 33 3.33 -19.84 7.91
N PHE A 34 2.36 -20.35 8.67
CA PHE A 34 2.58 -21.32 9.75
C PHE A 34 2.60 -22.78 9.28
N GLY A 35 2.57 -23.03 7.98
CA GLY A 35 2.64 -24.38 7.41
C GLY A 35 1.39 -24.80 6.66
N TYR A 36 1.59 -25.47 5.54
CA TYR A 36 0.52 -26.00 4.68
C TYR A 36 0.21 -27.45 5.07
N PRO A 37 -1.07 -27.89 5.12
CA PRO A 37 -2.29 -27.14 4.82
C PRO A 37 -2.93 -26.41 6.02
N ASP A 38 -2.52 -26.69 7.24
CA ASP A 38 -3.26 -26.33 8.46
C ASP A 38 -3.10 -24.85 8.88
N ASN A 39 -1.97 -24.26 8.53
CA ASN A 39 -1.62 -22.87 8.86
C ASN A 39 -1.85 -22.48 10.34
N LYS A 40 -1.54 -23.38 11.27
CA LYS A 40 -1.75 -23.16 12.71
C LYS A 40 -0.57 -22.40 13.32
N PRO A 41 -0.81 -21.27 14.01
CA PRO A 41 0.22 -20.57 14.77
C PRO A 41 0.98 -21.51 15.72
N GLY A 42 2.30 -21.32 15.77
CA GLY A 42 3.18 -22.21 16.55
C GLY A 42 3.63 -23.50 15.83
N ASN A 43 3.05 -23.84 14.69
CA ASN A 43 3.54 -24.97 13.90
C ASN A 43 4.93 -24.67 13.33
N THR A 44 5.88 -25.56 13.61
CA THR A 44 7.28 -25.43 13.16
C THR A 44 7.74 -26.59 12.27
N THR A 45 6.89 -27.59 12.03
CA THR A 45 7.23 -28.82 11.32
C THR A 45 6.79 -28.82 9.85
N GLN A 46 5.60 -28.27 9.57
CA GLN A 46 5.07 -28.21 8.21
C GLN A 46 5.79 -27.16 7.36
N ALA A 47 5.95 -27.43 6.07
CA ALA A 47 6.46 -26.48 5.10
C ALA A 47 5.51 -25.26 4.99
N GLY A 48 6.04 -24.07 5.16
CA GLY A 48 5.27 -22.84 5.04
C GLY A 48 5.60 -22.06 3.77
N TYR A 49 4.75 -21.10 3.47
CA TYR A 49 4.86 -20.25 2.29
C TYR A 49 4.50 -18.81 2.65
N SER A 50 5.28 -17.86 2.18
CA SER A 50 4.99 -16.44 2.37
C SER A 50 5.81 -15.57 1.43
N ASP A 51 5.39 -14.32 1.28
CA ASP A 51 6.22 -13.19 0.92
C ASP A 51 6.45 -12.31 2.17
N CYS A 52 7.02 -11.12 1.97
CA CYS A 52 7.29 -10.19 3.08
C CYS A 52 6.01 -9.74 3.78
N SER A 53 4.99 -9.34 3.02
CA SER A 53 3.73 -8.81 3.53
C SER A 53 2.88 -9.91 4.21
N ALA A 54 2.82 -11.09 3.63
CA ALA A 54 2.10 -12.23 4.20
C ALA A 54 2.73 -12.72 5.51
N ALA A 55 4.05 -12.66 5.63
CA ALA A 55 4.77 -13.05 6.86
C ALA A 55 4.39 -12.16 8.04
N VAL A 56 4.46 -10.83 7.90
CA VAL A 56 4.08 -9.89 8.98
C VAL A 56 2.58 -9.94 9.27
N ARG A 57 1.74 -10.02 8.23
CA ARG A 57 0.28 -10.17 8.37
C ARG A 57 -0.10 -11.39 9.19
N ALA A 58 0.48 -12.54 8.88
CA ALA A 58 0.17 -13.79 9.59
C ALA A 58 0.52 -13.70 11.08
N CYS A 59 1.70 -13.17 11.41
CA CYS A 59 2.12 -13.02 12.80
C CYS A 59 1.23 -12.06 13.58
N ILE A 60 0.97 -10.85 13.04
CA ILE A 60 0.10 -9.85 13.68
C ILE A 60 -1.31 -10.41 13.86
N LYS A 61 -1.91 -10.95 12.78
CA LYS A 61 -3.29 -11.48 12.81
C LYS A 61 -3.46 -12.63 13.80
N ALA A 62 -2.48 -13.52 13.89
CA ALA A 62 -2.52 -14.68 14.80
C ALA A 62 -2.56 -14.26 16.28
N VAL A 63 -1.92 -13.15 16.63
CA VAL A 63 -1.80 -12.69 18.03
C VAL A 63 -2.90 -11.69 18.39
N THR A 64 -3.25 -10.79 17.47
CA THR A 64 -4.16 -9.67 17.76
C THR A 64 -5.56 -9.85 17.19
N GLY A 65 -5.74 -10.76 16.23
CA GLY A 65 -6.96 -10.85 15.40
C GLY A 65 -7.05 -9.77 14.32
N ILE A 66 -6.12 -8.80 14.30
CA ILE A 66 -6.12 -7.69 13.35
C ILE A 66 -5.60 -8.16 11.99
N ASP A 67 -6.40 -7.99 10.95
CA ASP A 67 -5.95 -8.13 9.58
C ASP A 67 -5.40 -6.78 9.09
N ILE A 68 -4.09 -6.71 8.90
CA ILE A 68 -3.40 -5.47 8.53
C ILE A 68 -3.39 -5.19 7.02
N GLY A 69 -3.90 -6.11 6.20
CA GLY A 69 -3.95 -6.01 4.74
C GLY A 69 -3.12 -7.06 4.01
N SER A 70 -3.55 -7.39 2.79
CA SER A 70 -3.02 -8.52 2.01
C SER A 70 -1.64 -8.30 1.42
N ASN A 71 -1.25 -7.06 1.18
CA ASN A 71 0.05 -6.66 0.62
C ASN A 71 0.60 -5.41 1.31
N THR A 72 1.81 -5.00 0.96
CA THR A 72 2.50 -3.86 1.58
C THR A 72 1.75 -2.54 1.41
N ASN A 73 1.12 -2.30 0.28
CA ASN A 73 0.34 -1.07 0.04
C ASN A 73 -0.93 -1.06 0.88
N ALA A 74 -1.68 -2.18 0.91
CA ALA A 74 -2.86 -2.33 1.76
C ALA A 74 -2.51 -2.14 3.25
N GLN A 75 -1.36 -2.68 3.69
CA GLN A 75 -0.88 -2.50 5.07
C GLN A 75 -0.64 -1.03 5.39
N VAL A 76 0.08 -0.31 4.52
CA VAL A 76 0.32 1.13 4.73
C VAL A 76 -0.98 1.93 4.68
N ASN A 77 -1.92 1.59 3.79
CA ASN A 77 -3.25 2.22 3.75
C ASN A 77 -4.08 1.96 5.01
N ASN A 78 -3.94 0.78 5.62
CA ASN A 78 -4.65 0.39 6.83
C ASN A 78 -4.02 0.94 8.13
N ARG A 79 -2.88 1.63 8.07
CA ARG A 79 -2.12 2.08 9.26
C ARG A 79 -2.96 2.86 10.28
N ASN A 80 -3.88 3.68 9.79
CA ASN A 80 -4.72 4.52 10.64
C ASN A 80 -6.01 3.85 11.12
N LYS A 81 -6.33 2.63 10.66
CA LYS A 81 -7.49 1.88 11.15
C LYS A 81 -7.25 1.21 12.49
N LYS A 82 -6.06 0.61 12.65
CA LYS A 82 -5.73 -0.26 13.80
C LYS A 82 -4.23 -0.23 14.10
N GLY A 83 -3.50 0.64 13.46
CA GLY A 83 -2.08 0.84 13.64
C GLY A 83 -1.77 2.31 13.88
N ARG A 84 -0.50 2.61 14.15
CA ARG A 84 0.02 3.97 14.31
C ARG A 84 1.37 4.06 13.64
N VAL A 85 1.59 5.14 12.89
CA VAL A 85 2.93 5.49 12.40
C VAL A 85 3.77 5.94 13.60
N VAL A 86 4.90 5.28 13.81
CA VAL A 86 5.79 5.56 14.93
C VAL A 86 7.10 6.19 14.51
N ASP A 87 7.45 6.08 13.24
CA ASP A 87 8.61 6.73 12.67
C ASP A 87 8.41 6.96 11.16
N THR A 88 8.69 8.17 10.72
CA THR A 88 8.80 8.55 9.31
C THR A 88 10.09 9.32 9.15
N THR A 89 11.06 8.74 8.50
CA THR A 89 12.26 9.48 8.14
C THR A 89 12.57 9.28 6.68
N ASP A 90 12.99 10.34 6.01
CA ASP A 90 13.66 10.25 4.73
C ASP A 90 15.14 9.83 4.89
N GLY A 91 15.49 9.42 6.12
CA GLY A 91 16.79 8.92 6.49
C GLY A 91 17.07 7.51 5.97
N TYR A 92 18.31 7.09 6.13
CA TYR A 92 18.74 5.76 5.68
C TYR A 92 18.20 4.63 6.55
N TYR A 93 17.79 4.92 7.79
CA TYR A 93 17.26 3.94 8.76
C TYR A 93 16.35 4.62 9.80
N PRO A 94 15.47 3.84 10.45
CA PRO A 94 14.56 4.37 11.46
C PRO A 94 15.28 4.80 12.73
N ASP A 95 14.65 5.70 13.49
CA ASP A 95 15.04 6.02 14.85
C ASP A 95 14.65 4.87 15.78
N GLU A 96 15.62 4.04 16.15
CA GLU A 96 15.39 2.88 17.01
C GLU A 96 14.84 3.24 18.40
N SER A 97 15.00 4.48 18.88
CA SER A 97 14.45 4.91 20.17
C SER A 97 12.92 4.95 20.17
N LYS A 98 12.32 5.08 18.99
CA LYS A 98 10.86 5.08 18.78
C LYS A 98 10.30 3.68 18.53
N LEU A 99 11.14 2.70 18.23
CA LEU A 99 10.71 1.36 17.83
C LEU A 99 10.52 0.42 19.02
N LEU A 100 9.47 -0.39 18.93
CA LEU A 100 9.26 -1.54 19.81
C LEU A 100 9.27 -2.85 19.00
N PRO A 101 9.68 -3.99 19.61
CA PRO A 101 9.60 -5.29 18.93
C PRO A 101 8.19 -5.57 18.42
N GLY A 102 8.07 -6.01 17.17
CA GLY A 102 6.79 -6.22 16.48
C GLY A 102 6.38 -5.07 15.55
N ASP A 103 7.06 -3.93 15.60
CA ASP A 103 6.83 -2.84 14.63
C ASP A 103 7.22 -3.28 13.22
N CYS A 104 6.40 -2.89 12.24
CA CYS A 104 6.63 -3.21 10.83
C CYS A 104 7.32 -2.05 10.12
N LEU A 105 8.48 -2.34 9.52
CA LEU A 105 9.33 -1.39 8.82
C LEU A 105 9.08 -1.49 7.32
N TYR A 106 8.60 -0.42 6.70
CA TYR A 106 8.26 -0.39 5.29
C TYR A 106 9.34 0.28 4.45
N PHE A 107 9.54 -0.28 3.28
CA PHE A 107 10.58 0.13 2.33
C PHE A 107 9.95 0.46 0.98
N LYS A 108 10.41 1.55 0.36
CA LYS A 108 10.02 1.90 -1.01
C LYS A 108 10.33 0.76 -1.99
N GLY A 109 9.61 0.70 -3.06
CA GLY A 109 9.78 -0.30 -4.10
C GLY A 109 9.71 0.31 -5.49
N ASN A 110 9.98 -0.49 -6.49
CA ASN A 110 9.78 -0.15 -7.90
C ASN A 110 8.43 -0.70 -8.35
N THR A 111 7.36 -0.39 -7.62
CA THR A 111 6.02 -0.81 -7.98
C THR A 111 5.34 0.29 -8.80
N SER A 112 4.37 -0.10 -9.62
CA SER A 112 3.47 0.84 -10.29
C SER A 112 2.40 1.42 -9.37
N HIS A 113 2.38 0.98 -8.08
CA HIS A 113 1.42 1.45 -7.10
C HIS A 113 1.75 2.88 -6.63
N SER A 114 0.71 3.63 -6.36
CA SER A 114 0.79 5.03 -5.95
C SER A 114 1.67 5.26 -4.72
N LEU A 115 1.63 4.37 -3.73
CA LEU A 115 2.46 4.46 -2.53
C LEU A 115 3.89 3.93 -2.71
N ASP A 116 4.17 3.23 -3.83
CA ASP A 116 5.48 2.64 -4.14
C ASP A 116 6.11 1.85 -2.97
N VAL A 117 5.30 1.05 -2.25
CA VAL A 117 5.74 0.23 -1.12
C VAL A 117 6.09 -1.17 -1.59
N GLY A 118 7.37 -1.48 -1.67
CA GLY A 118 7.85 -2.74 -2.25
C GLY A 118 8.24 -3.81 -1.25
N HIS A 119 8.38 -3.47 0.04
CA HIS A 119 8.86 -4.43 1.03
C HIS A 119 8.53 -4.06 2.46
N VAL A 120 8.46 -5.07 3.34
CA VAL A 120 8.27 -4.91 4.78
C VAL A 120 9.14 -5.89 5.56
N GLU A 121 9.69 -5.42 6.68
CA GLU A 121 10.42 -6.21 7.69
C GLU A 121 9.76 -6.00 9.05
N MET A 122 9.86 -6.96 9.94
CA MET A 122 9.44 -6.80 11.35
C MET A 122 10.66 -6.47 12.20
N TYR A 123 10.62 -5.36 12.94
CA TYR A 123 11.61 -5.06 13.95
C TYR A 123 11.49 -6.02 15.14
N THR A 124 12.59 -6.60 15.57
CA THR A 124 12.60 -7.59 16.67
C THR A 124 13.44 -7.17 17.86
N GLY A 125 13.88 -5.89 17.86
CA GLY A 125 14.70 -5.31 18.92
C GLY A 125 16.20 -5.36 18.64
N LYS A 126 16.96 -4.51 19.30
CA LYS A 126 18.45 -4.53 19.31
C LYS A 126 19.07 -4.55 17.91
N ASN A 127 18.71 -3.60 17.04
CA ASN A 127 19.19 -3.48 15.68
C ASN A 127 18.94 -4.75 14.81
N GLU A 128 17.85 -5.48 15.10
CA GLU A 128 17.52 -6.72 14.41
C GLU A 128 16.15 -6.63 13.75
N CYS A 129 16.02 -7.10 12.52
CA CYS A 129 14.74 -7.28 11.86
C CYS A 129 14.65 -8.63 11.14
N TYR A 130 13.42 -9.05 10.88
CA TYR A 130 13.08 -10.28 10.16
C TYR A 130 12.07 -10.01 9.05
N GLY A 131 12.29 -10.63 7.89
CA GLY A 131 11.32 -10.65 6.81
C GLY A 131 11.65 -11.66 5.73
N HIS A 132 10.75 -11.81 4.78
CA HIS A 132 10.85 -12.80 3.72
C HIS A 132 10.98 -12.12 2.36
N GLY A 133 12.21 -11.91 1.90
CA GLY A 133 12.51 -11.20 0.65
C GLY A 133 12.61 -12.09 -0.60
N SER A 134 13.15 -13.31 -0.45
CA SER A 134 13.30 -14.29 -1.54
C SER A 134 13.81 -15.62 -0.97
N GLY A 135 13.75 -16.67 -1.77
CA GLY A 135 14.28 -17.99 -1.42
C GLY A 135 13.59 -18.60 -0.20
N THR A 136 14.36 -19.02 0.80
CA THR A 136 13.85 -19.54 2.07
C THR A 136 13.92 -18.47 3.16
N GLY A 137 12.82 -18.25 3.85
CA GLY A 137 12.70 -17.24 4.89
C GLY A 137 11.68 -17.62 5.97
N PRO A 138 11.32 -16.70 6.85
CA PRO A 138 11.95 -15.39 7.09
C PRO A 138 13.43 -15.47 7.46
N THR A 139 14.17 -14.40 7.21
CA THR A 139 15.59 -14.32 7.55
C THR A 139 15.88 -13.17 8.50
N LYS A 140 16.81 -13.40 9.43
CA LYS A 140 17.37 -12.38 10.31
C LYS A 140 18.26 -11.42 9.52
N LYS A 141 18.16 -10.13 9.82
CA LYS A 141 19.01 -9.07 9.27
C LYS A 141 19.46 -8.12 10.37
N ASP A 142 20.67 -7.60 10.26
CA ASP A 142 21.08 -6.41 11.00
C ASP A 142 20.39 -5.20 10.36
N LEU A 143 19.61 -4.46 11.15
CA LEU A 143 18.75 -3.40 10.65
C LEU A 143 19.54 -2.25 10.01
N LYS A 144 20.60 -1.79 10.70
CA LYS A 144 21.42 -0.68 10.19
C LYS A 144 22.15 -1.06 8.92
N ALA A 145 22.75 -2.24 8.88
CA ALA A 145 23.42 -2.73 7.68
C ALA A 145 22.42 -2.94 6.53
N TYR A 146 21.24 -3.47 6.83
CA TYR A 146 20.20 -3.70 5.83
C TYR A 146 19.69 -2.38 5.23
N CYS A 147 19.41 -1.38 6.05
CA CYS A 147 19.00 -0.05 5.61
C CYS A 147 20.12 0.66 4.84
N LYS A 148 21.39 0.60 5.35
CA LYS A 148 22.54 1.18 4.68
C LYS A 148 22.75 0.61 3.27
N ASN A 149 22.58 -0.69 3.09
CA ASN A 149 22.70 -1.35 1.78
C ASN A 149 21.60 -0.94 0.79
N ARG A 150 20.46 -0.48 1.29
CA ARG A 150 19.39 0.08 0.48
C ARG A 150 19.60 1.57 0.19
N GLY A 151 20.23 2.29 1.10
CA GLY A 151 20.73 3.66 0.97
C GLY A 151 19.75 4.61 0.27
N ASN A 152 20.26 5.46 -0.60
CA ASN A 152 19.48 6.38 -1.44
C ASN A 152 18.73 5.70 -2.61
N SER A 153 18.72 4.36 -2.66
CA SER A 153 17.99 3.66 -3.72
C SER A 153 16.48 3.90 -3.61
N LYS A 154 15.77 3.65 -4.71
CA LYS A 154 14.30 3.64 -4.71
C LYS A 154 13.70 2.67 -3.68
N LYS A 155 14.49 1.77 -3.11
CA LYS A 155 14.08 0.75 -2.13
C LYS A 155 14.38 1.12 -0.69
N ARG A 156 14.65 2.41 -0.39
CA ARG A 156 15.00 2.88 0.96
C ARG A 156 13.88 2.68 1.97
N TYR A 157 14.26 2.65 3.26
CA TYR A 157 13.31 2.77 4.36
C TYR A 157 12.54 4.09 4.28
N PHE A 158 11.26 4.11 4.69
CA PHE A 158 10.49 5.35 4.73
C PHE A 158 9.49 5.45 5.88
N MET A 159 9.11 4.32 6.53
CA MET A 159 8.07 4.35 7.55
C MET A 159 8.12 3.13 8.46
N ALA A 160 7.81 3.32 9.74
CA ALA A 160 7.49 2.25 10.69
C ALA A 160 6.04 2.35 11.18
N ILE A 161 5.32 1.24 11.18
CA ILE A 161 3.95 1.15 11.66
C ILE A 161 3.87 0.18 12.82
N ARG A 162 3.26 0.62 13.92
CA ARG A 162 2.95 -0.16 15.11
C ARG A 162 1.51 -0.63 15.07
N TRP A 163 1.30 -1.94 15.12
CA TRP A 163 -0.02 -2.58 15.09
C TRP A 163 -0.50 -3.05 16.45
N ILE A 164 0.40 -3.13 17.43
CA ILE A 164 0.12 -3.49 18.82
C ILE A 164 0.37 -2.25 19.66
N PRO A 165 -0.63 -1.70 20.37
CA PRO A 165 -0.48 -0.47 21.17
C PRO A 165 0.67 -0.53 22.19
N ASP A 166 1.16 0.60 22.65
CA ASP A 166 2.26 0.70 23.61
C ASP A 166 1.84 0.22 25.01
N THR A 167 0.58 0.48 25.33
CA THR A 167 -0.04 0.16 26.62
C THR A 167 -1.36 -0.56 26.41
N ASP A 168 -1.91 -1.14 27.49
CA ASP A 168 -3.25 -1.73 27.50
C ASP A 168 -4.36 -0.66 27.58
N SER A 169 -4.01 0.60 27.57
CA SER A 169 -4.95 1.73 27.58
C SER A 169 -5.59 1.90 26.20
N PRO A 170 -6.92 2.05 26.11
CA PRO A 170 -7.61 2.19 24.83
C PRO A 170 -7.47 3.58 24.19
N ASP A 171 -6.62 4.46 24.71
CA ASP A 171 -6.65 5.90 24.43
C ASP A 171 -5.47 6.42 23.57
N GLU A 172 -5.22 5.78 22.44
CA GLU A 172 -4.48 6.40 21.34
C GLU A 172 -5.21 6.14 20.02
N SER A 173 -6.28 6.90 19.78
CA SER A 173 -6.87 7.00 18.45
C SER A 173 -5.85 7.65 17.47
N PRO A 174 -5.79 7.23 16.20
CA PRO A 174 -4.96 7.92 15.21
C PRO A 174 -5.29 9.42 15.19
N GLU A 175 -4.28 10.28 15.12
CA GLU A 175 -4.52 11.71 14.92
C GLU A 175 -5.38 11.94 13.67
N GLU A 176 -6.49 12.65 13.82
CA GLU A 176 -7.35 13.03 12.73
C GLU A 176 -6.61 14.00 11.79
N LEU A 177 -6.47 13.63 10.52
CA LEU A 177 -5.92 14.54 9.52
C LEU A 177 -7.00 15.56 9.10
N ARG A 178 -6.63 16.85 9.14
CA ARG A 178 -7.54 17.97 8.86
C ARG A 178 -6.80 19.12 8.21
N TYR A 179 -7.51 20.13 7.80
CA TYR A 179 -6.92 21.35 7.27
C TYR A 179 -5.79 21.88 8.17
N GLY A 180 -4.62 22.13 7.59
CA GLY A 180 -3.40 22.54 8.27
C GLY A 180 -2.54 21.40 8.84
N SER A 181 -2.94 20.12 8.68
CA SER A 181 -2.06 18.98 8.93
C SER A 181 -0.99 18.90 7.84
N GLU A 182 0.23 18.51 8.20
CA GLU A 182 1.37 18.41 7.29
C GLU A 182 2.13 17.09 7.49
N GLY A 183 2.91 16.68 6.49
CA GLY A 183 3.84 15.57 6.59
C GLY A 183 3.44 14.32 5.77
N GLU A 184 4.15 13.22 6.03
CA GLU A 184 4.03 11.99 5.22
C GLU A 184 2.63 11.36 5.32
N ASP A 185 1.94 11.47 6.45
CA ASP A 185 0.58 10.94 6.60
C ASP A 185 -0.43 11.68 5.72
N VAL A 186 -0.29 12.99 5.59
CA VAL A 186 -1.08 13.81 4.65
C VAL A 186 -0.77 13.41 3.21
N LYS A 187 0.50 13.26 2.89
CA LYS A 187 0.93 12.85 1.55
C LYS A 187 0.38 11.48 1.16
N ILE A 188 0.37 10.52 2.08
CA ILE A 188 -0.20 9.18 1.86
C ILE A 188 -1.73 9.25 1.71
N LEU A 189 -2.40 10.09 2.49
CA LEU A 189 -3.83 10.35 2.32
C LEU A 189 -4.14 10.91 0.94
N GLN A 190 -3.43 11.96 0.52
CA GLN A 190 -3.58 12.57 -0.79
C GLN A 190 -3.37 11.56 -1.91
N GLN A 191 -2.33 10.72 -1.80
CA GLN A 191 -2.06 9.68 -2.77
C GLN A 191 -3.20 8.64 -2.83
N SER A 192 -3.77 8.30 -1.68
CA SER A 192 -4.91 7.39 -1.57
C SER A 192 -6.16 7.97 -2.24
N LEU A 193 -6.45 9.24 -1.96
CA LEU A 193 -7.56 9.96 -2.58
C LEU A 193 -7.40 10.07 -4.10
N ILE A 194 -6.20 10.42 -4.58
CA ILE A 194 -5.88 10.49 -6.01
C ILE A 194 -6.07 9.11 -6.67
N THR A 195 -5.64 8.04 -6.03
CA THR A 195 -5.83 6.66 -6.51
C THR A 195 -7.32 6.31 -6.63
N LEU A 196 -8.14 6.81 -5.70
CA LEU A 196 -9.60 6.63 -5.71
C LEU A 196 -10.34 7.64 -6.63
N GLY A 197 -9.60 8.47 -7.39
CA GLY A 197 -10.15 9.40 -8.36
C GLY A 197 -10.50 10.79 -7.82
N TYR A 198 -10.10 11.12 -6.58
CA TYR A 198 -10.34 12.44 -5.98
C TYR A 198 -9.15 13.38 -6.19
N ASN A 199 -9.41 14.59 -6.65
CA ASN A 199 -8.39 15.56 -7.01
C ASN A 199 -7.92 16.37 -5.79
N CYS A 200 -6.66 16.23 -5.41
CA CYS A 200 -6.01 16.96 -4.32
C CYS A 200 -5.33 18.28 -4.79
N GLY A 201 -5.68 18.80 -5.97
CA GLY A 201 -5.14 20.04 -6.50
C GLY A 201 -3.92 19.85 -7.40
N SER A 202 -3.36 20.98 -7.89
CA SER A 202 -2.26 20.99 -8.86
C SER A 202 -0.92 20.49 -8.31
N TYR A 203 -0.74 20.51 -6.98
CA TYR A 203 0.46 20.03 -6.31
C TYR A 203 0.41 18.51 -6.02
N GLY A 204 -0.77 17.90 -6.19
CA GLY A 204 -0.96 16.46 -6.00
C GLY A 204 -0.74 16.04 -4.55
N ALA A 205 0.09 15.02 -4.34
CA ALA A 205 0.43 14.50 -3.02
C ALA A 205 1.70 15.18 -2.48
N ASP A 206 1.57 16.42 -2.06
CA ASP A 206 2.67 17.27 -1.55
C ASP A 206 2.93 17.13 -0.04
N GLY A 207 1.95 16.62 0.70
CA GLY A 207 2.03 16.45 2.15
C GLY A 207 1.50 17.65 2.95
N ASP A 208 0.84 18.61 2.28
CA ASP A 208 0.14 19.73 2.91
C ASP A 208 -1.38 19.53 2.78
N PHE A 209 -2.08 19.46 3.92
CA PHE A 209 -3.53 19.34 3.93
C PHE A 209 -4.16 20.73 3.75
N GLY A 210 -4.03 21.27 2.55
CA GLY A 210 -4.63 22.52 2.14
C GLY A 210 -6.10 22.38 1.72
N GLN A 211 -6.67 23.48 1.18
CA GLN A 211 -8.08 23.53 0.77
C GLN A 211 -8.44 22.48 -0.29
N ALA A 212 -7.53 22.18 -1.22
CA ALA A 212 -7.77 21.18 -2.27
C ALA A 212 -7.89 19.77 -1.68
N THR A 213 -7.02 19.43 -0.72
CA THR A 213 -7.08 18.16 0.00
C THR A 213 -8.36 18.05 0.83
N GLN A 214 -8.76 19.13 1.52
CA GLN A 214 -10.03 19.17 2.26
C GLN A 214 -11.23 18.94 1.37
N ASN A 215 -11.29 19.59 0.21
CA ASN A 215 -12.38 19.41 -0.75
C ASN A 215 -12.42 17.97 -1.29
N ALA A 216 -11.26 17.35 -1.53
CA ALA A 216 -11.17 15.95 -1.94
C ALA A 216 -11.70 14.99 -0.84
N VAL A 217 -11.39 15.27 0.43
CA VAL A 217 -11.92 14.52 1.57
C VAL A 217 -13.43 14.66 1.66
N ILE A 218 -13.98 15.87 1.56
CA ILE A 218 -15.44 16.13 1.57
C ILE A 218 -16.11 15.37 0.44
N ALA A 219 -15.61 15.48 -0.79
CA ALA A 219 -16.16 14.77 -1.94
C ALA A 219 -16.12 13.24 -1.76
N PHE A 220 -15.02 12.73 -1.18
CA PHE A 220 -14.92 11.32 -0.83
C PHE A 220 -15.97 10.90 0.22
N GLN A 221 -16.14 11.69 1.27
CA GLN A 221 -17.10 11.42 2.33
C GLN A 221 -18.53 11.40 1.80
N GLU A 222 -18.91 12.38 1.00
CA GLU A 222 -20.25 12.47 0.36
C GLU A 222 -20.51 11.25 -0.54
N ALA A 223 -19.57 10.90 -1.41
CA ALA A 223 -19.68 9.76 -2.32
C ALA A 223 -19.82 8.41 -1.59
N ASN A 224 -19.37 8.33 -0.34
CA ASN A 224 -19.39 7.11 0.47
C ASN A 224 -20.38 7.15 1.65
N ASN A 225 -21.33 8.10 1.64
CA ASN A 225 -22.35 8.29 2.69
C ASN A 225 -21.74 8.45 4.10
N LEU A 226 -20.63 9.15 4.20
CA LEU A 226 -20.00 9.55 5.46
C LEU A 226 -20.34 11.01 5.79
N PRO A 227 -20.25 11.44 7.06
CA PRO A 227 -20.38 12.85 7.39
C PRO A 227 -19.33 13.69 6.66
N ALA A 228 -19.75 14.67 5.86
CA ALA A 228 -18.90 15.52 5.03
C ALA A 228 -18.17 16.59 5.86
N SER A 229 -17.40 16.17 6.85
CA SER A 229 -16.70 17.03 7.81
C SER A 229 -15.43 17.68 7.24
N GLY A 230 -14.86 17.12 6.17
CA GLY A 230 -13.54 17.50 5.66
C GLY A 230 -12.39 17.10 6.59
N THR A 231 -12.66 16.33 7.64
CA THR A 231 -11.67 15.75 8.56
C THR A 231 -11.63 14.25 8.35
N VAL A 232 -10.45 13.69 8.34
CA VAL A 232 -10.23 12.25 8.11
C VAL A 232 -10.25 11.53 9.45
N ASP A 233 -11.45 11.25 9.93
CA ASP A 233 -11.70 10.46 11.13
C ASP A 233 -11.49 8.95 10.89
N ALA A 234 -11.66 8.14 11.92
CA ALA A 234 -11.50 6.68 11.83
C ALA A 234 -12.47 6.04 10.81
N ALA A 235 -13.68 6.57 10.63
CA ALA A 235 -14.65 6.06 9.67
C ALA A 235 -14.23 6.38 8.23
N THR A 236 -13.76 7.59 7.98
CA THR A 236 -13.22 8.03 6.69
C THR A 236 -11.98 7.23 6.31
N GLN A 237 -11.04 7.06 7.25
CA GLN A 237 -9.85 6.23 7.04
C GLN A 237 -10.21 4.78 6.73
N ALA A 238 -11.19 4.23 7.48
CA ALA A 238 -11.68 2.88 7.27
C ALA A 238 -12.21 2.67 5.86
N LYS A 239 -13.00 3.63 5.36
CA LYS A 239 -13.61 3.55 4.03
C LYS A 239 -12.58 3.71 2.90
N ILE A 240 -11.62 4.63 3.06
CA ILE A 240 -10.49 4.76 2.11
C ILE A 240 -9.75 3.42 1.98
N ALA A 241 -9.42 2.81 3.09
CA ALA A 241 -8.67 1.56 3.10
C ALA A 241 -9.49 0.38 2.55
N GLU A 242 -10.80 0.29 2.82
CA GLU A 242 -11.69 -0.71 2.25
C GLU A 242 -11.68 -0.65 0.72
N LEU A 243 -11.83 0.55 0.15
CA LEU A 243 -11.89 0.72 -1.29
C LEU A 243 -10.54 0.45 -1.98
N LEU A 244 -9.44 0.78 -1.32
CA LEU A 244 -8.10 0.45 -1.83
C LEU A 244 -7.78 -1.04 -1.73
N ASP A 245 -8.31 -1.75 -0.71
CA ASP A 245 -8.16 -3.21 -0.56
C ASP A 245 -8.97 -3.96 -1.63
N THR A 246 -10.18 -3.49 -1.94
CA THR A 246 -11.00 -4.07 -3.02
C THR A 246 -10.40 -3.86 -4.41
N GLN A 247 -9.60 -2.80 -4.61
CA GLN A 247 -8.85 -2.60 -5.84
C GLN A 247 -7.59 -3.50 -5.92
N SER A 248 -7.02 -3.92 -4.78
CA SER A 248 -5.83 -4.79 -4.75
C SER A 248 -6.13 -6.27 -4.93
N ASP A 249 -7.33 -6.72 -4.59
CA ASP A 249 -7.76 -8.12 -4.79
C ASP A 249 -8.28 -8.39 -6.21
N SER A 250 -8.47 -7.35 -7.03
CA SER A 250 -8.86 -7.50 -8.45
C SER A 250 -7.69 -7.92 -9.36
N ASP A 251 -6.44 -7.98 -8.86
CA ASP A 251 -5.31 -8.50 -9.62
C ASP A 251 -5.11 -10.03 -9.49
N ALA A 252 -6.00 -10.72 -8.76
CA ALA A 252 -6.03 -12.19 -8.68
C ALA A 252 -7.42 -12.72 -9.08
N GLU A 253 -7.56 -12.98 -10.40
CA GLU A 253 -8.64 -13.78 -11.01
C GLU A 253 -10.08 -13.52 -10.54
N THR A 254 -10.78 -12.63 -11.23
CA THR A 254 -11.95 -12.98 -12.04
C THR A 254 -12.34 -11.77 -12.88
N GLU A 255 -12.22 -11.90 -14.20
CA GLU A 255 -12.86 -11.05 -15.19
C GLU A 255 -14.36 -10.95 -14.93
N LEU A 256 -14.81 -9.98 -14.13
CA LEU A 256 -16.11 -9.39 -14.32
C LEU A 256 -15.92 -8.16 -15.20
N VAL A 257 -15.68 -8.42 -16.47
CA VAL A 257 -15.84 -7.43 -17.53
C VAL A 257 -17.29 -6.96 -17.47
N VAL A 258 -17.53 -5.86 -16.75
CA VAL A 258 -18.68 -5.04 -17.11
C VAL A 258 -18.30 -4.47 -18.48
N PRO A 259 -19.01 -4.84 -19.57
CA PRO A 259 -18.67 -4.32 -20.88
C PRO A 259 -18.91 -2.82 -20.85
N VAL A 260 -17.82 -2.03 -20.80
CA VAL A 260 -17.90 -0.62 -21.17
C VAL A 260 -18.13 -0.63 -22.67
N PRO A 261 -19.31 -0.22 -23.16
CA PRO A 261 -19.54 -0.18 -24.61
C PRO A 261 -18.48 0.73 -25.23
N ASN A 262 -17.76 0.23 -26.22
CA ASN A 262 -16.70 0.93 -26.94
C ASN A 262 -15.37 1.14 -26.21
N ALA A 263 -15.01 0.34 -25.21
CA ALA A 263 -13.68 0.39 -24.63
C ALA A 263 -12.61 -0.13 -25.57
N VAL A 264 -11.45 0.53 -25.59
CA VAL A 264 -10.25 0.07 -26.29
C VAL A 264 -9.16 -0.27 -25.27
N ALA A 265 -8.57 -1.45 -25.39
CA ALA A 265 -7.46 -1.85 -24.53
C ALA A 265 -6.13 -1.32 -25.07
N ILE A 266 -5.31 -0.77 -24.21
CA ILE A 266 -4.00 -0.24 -24.58
C ILE A 266 -3.01 -1.37 -24.80
N ALA A 267 -2.29 -1.32 -25.91
CA ALA A 267 -1.23 -2.27 -26.24
C ALA A 267 -0.08 -2.16 -25.23
N LYS A 268 0.73 -3.25 -25.13
CA LYS A 268 1.89 -3.30 -24.26
C LYS A 268 2.83 -2.10 -24.50
N GLY A 269 3.21 -1.41 -23.45
CA GLY A 269 4.09 -0.23 -23.50
C GLY A 269 3.49 0.99 -22.79
N SER A 270 4.10 2.15 -23.02
CA SER A 270 3.60 3.44 -22.53
C SER A 270 3.33 4.37 -23.73
N TRP A 271 2.19 5.03 -23.72
CA TRP A 271 1.71 5.79 -24.85
C TRP A 271 1.24 7.17 -24.41
N ASN A 272 1.63 8.22 -25.13
CA ASN A 272 1.17 9.57 -24.86
C ASN A 272 -0.28 9.75 -25.33
N VAL A 273 -1.10 10.26 -24.44
CA VAL A 273 -2.43 10.81 -24.75
C VAL A 273 -2.26 12.29 -25.08
N ARG A 274 -2.86 12.76 -26.15
CA ARG A 274 -2.60 14.10 -26.69
C ARG A 274 -3.86 14.97 -26.71
N THR A 275 -3.66 16.27 -26.71
CA THR A 275 -4.75 17.26 -26.76
C THR A 275 -5.40 17.38 -28.14
N GLY A 276 -4.82 16.74 -29.18
CA GLY A 276 -5.33 16.72 -30.54
C GLY A 276 -4.80 15.52 -31.31
N PRO A 277 -5.32 15.28 -32.54
CA PRO A 277 -5.03 14.11 -33.36
C PRO A 277 -3.72 14.28 -34.15
N GLY A 278 -2.58 14.07 -33.48
CA GLY A 278 -1.26 14.13 -34.12
C GLY A 278 -0.12 14.18 -33.10
N VAL A 279 1.09 13.89 -33.54
CA VAL A 279 2.29 13.93 -32.70
C VAL A 279 2.73 15.36 -32.36
N GLU A 280 2.28 16.33 -33.11
CA GLU A 280 2.51 17.77 -32.95
C GLU A 280 1.69 18.38 -31.80
N PHE A 281 0.61 17.72 -31.37
CA PHE A 281 -0.19 18.16 -30.22
C PHE A 281 0.47 17.83 -28.88
N ALA A 282 0.27 18.70 -27.90
CA ALA A 282 0.83 18.53 -26.56
C ALA A 282 0.38 17.22 -25.91
N SER A 283 1.24 16.60 -25.11
CA SER A 283 0.88 15.46 -24.28
C SER A 283 -0.02 15.91 -23.13
N ALA A 284 -1.18 15.28 -23.00
CA ALA A 284 -2.09 15.45 -21.87
C ALA A 284 -1.84 14.42 -20.75
N GLY A 285 -1.00 13.43 -21.02
CA GLY A 285 -0.67 12.36 -20.08
C GLY A 285 -0.15 11.11 -20.78
N VAL A 286 0.04 10.06 -20.00
CA VAL A 286 0.56 8.77 -20.48
C VAL A 286 -0.37 7.64 -20.00
N VAL A 287 -0.71 6.72 -20.90
CA VAL A 287 -1.40 5.46 -20.60
C VAL A 287 -0.46 4.28 -20.82
N ARG A 288 -0.73 3.17 -20.18
CA ARG A 288 0.13 1.97 -20.18
C ARG A 288 -0.61 0.75 -20.72
N GLY A 289 0.15 -0.25 -21.13
CA GLY A 289 -0.41 -1.52 -21.58
C GLY A 289 -1.28 -2.17 -20.49
N GLY A 290 -2.54 -2.43 -20.83
CA GLY A 290 -3.56 -2.94 -19.94
C GLY A 290 -4.63 -1.91 -19.54
N ASP A 291 -4.35 -0.61 -19.65
CA ASP A 291 -5.35 0.43 -19.39
C ASP A 291 -6.53 0.29 -20.37
N LEU A 292 -7.74 0.60 -19.92
CA LEU A 292 -8.96 0.65 -20.73
C LEU A 292 -9.39 2.12 -20.88
N LEU A 293 -9.65 2.51 -22.10
CA LEU A 293 -10.15 3.86 -22.43
C LEU A 293 -11.45 3.75 -23.21
N GLU A 294 -12.39 4.65 -22.95
CA GLU A 294 -13.61 4.77 -23.72
C GLU A 294 -13.30 5.36 -25.11
N LYS A 295 -13.65 4.62 -26.17
CA LYS A 295 -13.53 5.09 -27.54
C LYS A 295 -14.77 5.89 -27.91
N VAL A 296 -14.57 7.14 -28.34
CA VAL A 296 -15.67 8.05 -28.67
C VAL A 296 -16.04 7.97 -30.17
N GLU A 297 -15.06 7.89 -31.07
CA GLU A 297 -15.27 7.82 -32.51
C GLU A 297 -14.17 7.00 -33.21
N ASN A 298 -14.38 6.65 -34.47
CA ASN A 298 -13.48 5.80 -35.25
C ASN A 298 -12.76 6.64 -36.33
N ILE A 299 -11.68 7.30 -35.96
CA ILE A 299 -10.82 8.13 -36.82
C ILE A 299 -9.36 7.71 -36.72
N ASP A 300 -8.48 8.24 -37.54
CA ASP A 300 -7.03 7.91 -37.63
C ASP A 300 -6.30 8.03 -36.27
N TRP A 301 -6.67 9.03 -35.48
CA TRP A 301 -6.29 9.14 -34.09
C TRP A 301 -7.52 8.85 -33.25
N ILE A 302 -7.39 7.88 -32.35
CA ILE A 302 -8.53 7.39 -31.56
C ILE A 302 -8.87 8.41 -30.49
N PRO A 303 -10.07 9.04 -30.55
CA PRO A 303 -10.53 9.89 -29.48
C PRO A 303 -10.94 9.03 -28.28
N VAL A 304 -10.51 9.43 -27.11
CA VAL A 304 -10.74 8.73 -25.83
C VAL A 304 -11.09 9.74 -24.73
N MET A 305 -11.87 9.32 -23.77
CA MET A 305 -12.06 10.09 -22.54
C MET A 305 -10.88 9.83 -21.61
N PHE A 306 -10.15 10.86 -21.24
CA PHE A 306 -9.01 10.78 -20.32
C PHE A 306 -9.13 11.93 -19.31
N ASN A 307 -9.25 11.57 -18.03
CA ASN A 307 -9.50 12.51 -16.94
C ASN A 307 -10.73 13.42 -17.17
N GLY A 308 -11.82 12.85 -17.73
CA GLY A 308 -13.08 13.57 -17.99
C GLY A 308 -13.06 14.52 -19.19
N GLU A 309 -11.98 14.53 -19.99
CA GLU A 309 -11.84 15.38 -21.17
C GLU A 309 -11.55 14.56 -22.43
N LEU A 310 -12.04 15.02 -23.58
CA LEU A 310 -11.75 14.42 -24.88
C LEU A 310 -10.26 14.56 -25.20
N ARG A 311 -9.60 13.46 -25.47
CA ARG A 311 -8.17 13.36 -25.80
C ARG A 311 -7.98 12.40 -26.96
N TYR A 312 -6.75 12.24 -27.41
CA TYR A 312 -6.43 11.43 -28.58
C TYR A 312 -5.25 10.52 -28.32
N ILE A 313 -5.33 9.29 -28.80
CA ILE A 313 -4.26 8.29 -28.68
C ILE A 313 -3.95 7.68 -30.05
N SER A 314 -2.69 7.32 -30.28
CA SER A 314 -2.26 6.68 -31.53
C SER A 314 -2.96 5.33 -31.73
N PRO A 315 -3.42 4.98 -32.94
CA PRO A 315 -3.97 3.64 -33.24
C PRO A 315 -3.01 2.51 -32.91
N ARG A 316 -1.69 2.76 -32.93
CA ARG A 316 -0.68 1.76 -32.54
C ARG A 316 -0.68 1.42 -31.05
N ALA A 317 -1.28 2.27 -30.22
CA ALA A 317 -1.39 2.07 -28.79
C ALA A 317 -2.52 1.12 -28.39
N VAL A 318 -3.40 0.77 -29.32
CA VAL A 318 -4.58 -0.06 -29.06
C VAL A 318 -4.32 -1.49 -29.51
N LYS A 319 -4.76 -2.45 -28.72
CA LYS A 319 -4.74 -3.86 -29.15
C LYS A 319 -5.83 -4.10 -30.20
N ASN A 320 -5.46 -4.75 -31.31
CA ASN A 320 -6.42 -5.32 -32.24
C ASN A 320 -7.06 -6.57 -31.61
#